data_e04862e45f1e9421b0729f8c0e420849
#
_entry.id   e04862e45f1e9421b0729f8c0e420849
#
_cell.length_a   1.000
_cell.length_b   1.000
_cell.length_c   1.000
_cell.angle_alpha   90.00
_cell.angle_beta   90.00
_cell.angle_gamma   90.00
#
_symmetry.space_group_name_H-M   'P 1'
#
loop_
_entity.id
_entity.type
_entity.pdbx_description
1 polymer ?
#
loop_
_entity_poly.entity_id
_entity_poly.type
_entity_poly.pdbx_seq_one_letter_code
_entity_poly.pdbx_strand_id
1 'polypeptide(L)'
;MLYALCIDILYKQQINRTFIERDKKIINKKIQKRLSNQQMNQNIKIDPYGFREYDARWLYEKDINKEGITNLGKGLGTQIKKHTLKENPRVIVGHDYRSYSEEIKSALKKGLISTGCHIEDVGLSLSPMVYFAQFNLDADAVAMVTASHNENGWTGVKMGIKKGLTHAGDEMKELKNITLNKKFTNGEGNEKQIENFQQIYKEDLIDKNKIKRKIKAVVACGNGTAGIFAPDILRGIGCDVIELDCNLDWSFPKYNPNPEDLKMLHAIAKTVKENEADIGFGFDGDGDRVGVVDNKGNEIFSDKIGLLIARDLSKNHKNSKFVVDVKSTGLYSKDKILIENNCE
;
A
#
# COMPACT_ATOMS: atom_id res chain seq x y z
N MET A 1 24.91 9.75 76.97
CA MET A 1 25.02 10.77 75.93
C MET A 1 25.79 10.30 74.67
N LEU A 2 26.98 9.72 74.83
CA LEU A 2 27.80 9.22 73.70
C LEU A 2 27.13 8.12 72.84
N TYR A 3 26.33 7.23 73.44
CA TYR A 3 25.68 6.10 72.77
C TYR A 3 24.55 6.57 71.81
N ALA A 4 23.81 7.63 72.21
CA ALA A 4 22.74 8.21 71.35
C ALA A 4 23.34 8.94 70.12
N LEU A 5 24.52 9.59 70.29
CA LEU A 5 25.21 10.26 69.16
C LEU A 5 25.74 9.28 68.12
N CYS A 6 26.25 8.11 68.56
CA CYS A 6 26.73 7.07 67.65
C CYS A 6 25.58 6.43 66.83
N ILE A 7 24.41 6.23 67.44
CA ILE A 7 23.25 5.69 66.72
C ILE A 7 22.73 6.68 65.68
N ASP A 8 22.69 7.97 65.96
CA ASP A 8 22.24 9.01 65.03
C ASP A 8 23.17 9.20 63.84
N ILE A 9 24.50 9.07 64.07
CA ILE A 9 25.50 9.09 63.00
C ILE A 9 25.40 7.84 62.09
N LEU A 10 25.22 6.66 62.67
CA LEU A 10 25.04 5.41 61.89
C LEU A 10 23.74 5.43 61.09
N TYR A 11 22.64 5.93 61.66
CA TYR A 11 21.35 6.07 61.00
C TYR A 11 21.40 7.08 59.83
N LYS A 12 22.10 8.23 59.99
CA LYS A 12 22.32 9.21 58.92
C LYS A 12 23.22 8.68 57.84
N GLN A 13 24.23 7.88 58.16
CA GLN A 13 25.08 7.21 57.16
C GLN A 13 24.32 6.12 56.36
N GLN A 14 23.41 5.40 57.00
CA GLN A 14 22.59 4.39 56.34
C GLN A 14 21.56 5.01 55.41
N ILE A 15 20.94 6.11 55.80
CA ILE A 15 19.99 6.89 54.95
C ILE A 15 20.74 7.46 53.74
N ASN A 16 21.91 8.07 53.95
CA ASN A 16 22.74 8.57 52.83
C ASN A 16 23.17 7.47 51.85
N ARG A 17 23.55 6.28 52.34
CA ARG A 17 23.85 5.16 51.44
C ARG A 17 22.64 4.71 50.61
N THR A 18 21.46 4.66 51.21
CA THR A 18 20.22 4.27 50.51
C THR A 18 19.82 5.29 49.46
N PHE A 19 19.99 6.58 49.71
CA PHE A 19 19.77 7.66 48.75
C PHE A 19 20.76 7.59 47.57
N ILE A 20 22.05 7.42 47.89
CA ILE A 20 23.10 7.30 46.83
C ILE A 20 22.90 6.07 45.95
N GLU A 21 22.47 4.93 46.51
CA GLU A 21 22.15 3.74 45.71
C GLU A 21 20.90 3.91 44.85
N ARG A 22 19.89 4.61 45.33
CA ARG A 22 18.67 4.94 44.56
C ARG A 22 19.01 5.88 43.39
N ASP A 23 19.80 6.90 43.63
CA ASP A 23 20.24 7.82 42.57
C ASP A 23 21.12 7.14 41.53
N LYS A 24 22.06 6.27 41.95
CA LYS A 24 22.85 5.44 41.04
C LYS A 24 21.98 4.52 40.17
N LYS A 25 20.93 3.90 40.72
CA LYS A 25 19.98 3.09 39.94
C LYS A 25 19.22 3.94 38.91
N ILE A 26 18.78 5.16 39.26
CA ILE A 26 18.08 6.05 38.36
C ILE A 26 19.01 6.54 37.24
N ILE A 27 20.23 6.93 37.57
CA ILE A 27 21.24 7.36 36.62
C ILE A 27 21.61 6.21 35.66
N ASN A 28 21.87 5.02 36.17
CA ASN A 28 22.15 3.85 35.33
C ASN A 28 20.99 3.52 34.38
N LYS A 29 19.77 3.60 34.86
CA LYS A 29 18.56 3.40 34.03
C LYS A 29 18.44 4.45 32.91
N LYS A 30 18.79 5.72 33.21
CA LYS A 30 18.84 6.81 32.21
C LYS A 30 19.98 6.62 31.21
N ILE A 31 21.15 6.18 31.67
CA ILE A 31 22.32 5.89 30.81
C ILE A 31 22.01 4.71 29.89
N GLN A 32 21.50 3.60 30.40
CA GLN A 32 21.09 2.44 29.61
C GLN A 32 20.03 2.79 28.58
N LYS A 33 19.04 3.62 28.93
CA LYS A 33 18.01 4.13 28.00
C LYS A 33 18.62 5.05 26.93
N ARG A 34 19.64 5.87 27.26
CA ARG A 34 20.35 6.71 26.28
C ARG A 34 21.22 5.86 25.34
N LEU A 35 21.93 4.86 25.85
CA LEU A 35 22.77 3.97 25.07
C LEU A 35 21.90 3.10 24.13
N SER A 36 20.78 2.57 24.61
CA SER A 36 19.84 1.83 23.75
C SER A 36 19.21 2.71 22.67
N ASN A 37 18.86 3.97 22.99
CA ASN A 37 18.37 4.94 22.00
C ASN A 37 19.45 5.34 20.99
N GLN A 38 20.72 5.44 21.38
CA GLN A 38 21.83 5.71 20.47
C GLN A 38 22.11 4.50 19.56
N GLN A 39 22.07 3.29 20.07
CA GLN A 39 22.19 2.06 19.27
C GLN A 39 21.03 1.88 18.29
N MET A 40 19.79 2.17 18.71
CA MET A 40 18.63 2.17 17.79
C MET A 40 18.74 3.24 16.71
N ASN A 41 19.27 4.43 17.03
CA ASN A 41 19.47 5.49 16.03
C ASN A 41 20.59 5.19 15.02
N GLN A 42 21.56 4.35 15.36
CA GLN A 42 22.62 3.95 14.44
C GLN A 42 22.17 2.89 13.43
N ASN A 43 21.03 2.25 13.65
CA ASN A 43 20.52 1.16 12.81
C ASN A 43 19.36 1.56 11.89
N ILE A 44 18.95 2.84 11.87
CA ILE A 44 17.86 3.31 10.99
C ILE A 44 18.42 3.51 9.59
N LYS A 45 17.89 2.73 8.65
CA LYS A 45 18.22 2.82 7.24
C LYS A 45 17.00 3.23 6.44
N ILE A 46 17.09 4.34 5.75
CA ILE A 46 16.08 4.84 4.81
C ILE A 46 16.76 5.71 3.76
N ASP A 47 16.85 5.22 2.54
CA ASP A 47 17.47 5.94 1.43
C ASP A 47 16.52 7.05 0.92
N PRO A 48 16.98 8.30 0.83
CA PRO A 48 16.21 9.41 0.30
C PRO A 48 15.69 9.24 -1.12
N TYR A 49 16.30 8.39 -1.94
CA TYR A 49 15.87 8.12 -3.31
C TYR A 49 14.57 7.32 -3.40
N GLY A 50 14.20 6.60 -2.34
CA GLY A 50 12.96 5.84 -2.33
C GLY A 50 11.69 6.68 -2.26
N PHE A 51 11.79 7.96 -1.89
CA PHE A 51 10.67 8.91 -1.99
C PHE A 51 10.55 9.39 -3.44
N ARG A 52 9.61 8.79 -4.19
CA ARG A 52 9.34 9.11 -5.60
C ARG A 52 8.29 10.21 -5.74
N GLU A 53 7.73 10.41 -6.94
CA GLU A 53 6.76 11.49 -7.17
C GLU A 53 5.40 11.26 -6.49
N TYR A 54 4.91 10.01 -6.46
CA TYR A 54 3.58 9.67 -5.95
C TYR A 54 3.53 8.42 -5.07
N ASP A 55 4.65 7.71 -4.92
CA ASP A 55 4.80 6.57 -4.02
C ASP A 55 6.20 6.51 -3.41
N ALA A 56 6.41 5.58 -2.51
CA ALA A 56 7.70 5.33 -1.92
C ALA A 56 8.14 3.88 -2.21
N ARG A 57 9.41 3.68 -2.67
CA ARG A 57 9.94 2.35 -3.01
C ARG A 57 11.41 2.20 -2.70
N TRP A 58 11.76 1.03 -2.17
CA TRP A 58 13.12 0.65 -1.79
C TRP A 58 13.38 -0.84 -1.99
N LEU A 59 14.64 -1.21 -2.12
CA LEU A 59 15.07 -2.58 -1.84
C LEU A 59 15.08 -2.80 -0.32
N TYR A 60 14.26 -3.74 0.14
CA TYR A 60 14.15 -4.07 1.56
C TYR A 60 15.47 -4.61 2.08
N GLU A 61 15.85 -4.25 3.32
CA GLU A 61 17.13 -4.50 3.99
C GLU A 61 18.35 -3.81 3.35
N LYS A 62 18.31 -3.48 2.05
CA LYS A 62 19.41 -2.75 1.39
C LYS A 62 19.25 -1.24 1.50
N ASP A 63 18.10 -0.70 1.13
CA ASP A 63 17.86 0.75 1.06
C ASP A 63 16.97 1.23 2.21
N ILE A 64 16.12 0.36 2.73
CA ILE A 64 15.28 0.59 3.91
C ILE A 64 15.22 -0.66 4.77
N ASN A 65 15.24 -0.48 6.09
CA ASN A 65 15.01 -1.54 7.06
C ASN A 65 13.72 -1.28 7.87
N LYS A 66 13.39 -2.20 8.76
CA LYS A 66 12.18 -2.13 9.61
C LYS A 66 12.09 -0.83 10.42
N GLU A 67 13.18 -0.35 10.95
CA GLU A 67 13.27 0.92 11.68
C GLU A 67 13.03 2.11 10.76
N GLY A 68 13.54 2.06 9.53
CA GLY A 68 13.28 3.04 8.48
C GLY A 68 11.79 3.10 8.12
N ILE A 69 11.13 1.94 7.96
CA ILE A 69 9.68 1.84 7.73
C ILE A 69 8.89 2.42 8.92
N THR A 70 9.31 2.14 10.16
CA THR A 70 8.67 2.74 11.34
C THR A 70 8.78 4.27 11.32
N ASN A 71 9.93 4.82 10.90
CA ASN A 71 10.10 6.26 10.75
C ASN A 71 9.28 6.84 9.58
N LEU A 72 9.14 6.10 8.48
CA LEU A 72 8.22 6.46 7.40
C LEU A 72 6.78 6.57 7.94
N GLY A 73 6.34 5.58 8.73
CA GLY A 73 5.03 5.60 9.38
C GLY A 73 4.83 6.81 10.30
N LYS A 74 5.86 7.19 11.08
CA LYS A 74 5.83 8.41 11.90
C LYS A 74 5.74 9.67 11.04
N GLY A 75 6.49 9.73 9.96
CA GLY A 75 6.46 10.84 9.00
C GLY A 75 5.08 11.00 8.38
N LEU A 76 4.53 9.90 7.88
CA LEU A 76 3.20 9.85 7.26
C LEU A 76 2.10 10.24 8.26
N GLY A 77 2.10 9.67 9.47
CA GLY A 77 1.10 10.01 10.49
C GLY A 77 1.18 11.48 10.92
N THR A 78 2.38 12.04 11.02
CA THR A 78 2.58 13.48 11.28
C THR A 78 1.98 14.33 10.15
N GLN A 79 2.22 13.94 8.89
CA GLN A 79 1.69 14.62 7.73
C GLN A 79 0.16 14.52 7.68
N ILE A 80 -0.42 13.34 7.89
CA ILE A 80 -1.87 13.14 7.92
C ILE A 80 -2.52 14.05 8.97
N LYS A 81 -2.00 14.09 10.19
CA LYS A 81 -2.52 14.99 11.26
C LYS A 81 -2.50 16.46 10.84
N LYS A 82 -1.41 16.89 10.21
CA LYS A 82 -1.27 18.27 9.72
C LYS A 82 -2.32 18.61 8.67
N HIS A 83 -2.58 17.71 7.72
CA HIS A 83 -3.51 17.96 6.61
C HIS A 83 -4.98 17.75 6.97
N THR A 84 -5.28 16.86 7.90
CA THR A 84 -6.66 16.58 8.35
C THR A 84 -7.10 17.50 9.49
N LEU A 85 -6.16 18.12 10.21
CA LEU A 85 -6.38 18.89 11.45
C LEU A 85 -7.07 18.07 12.55
N LYS A 86 -6.98 16.74 12.49
CA LYS A 86 -7.53 15.80 13.48
C LYS A 86 -6.45 15.34 14.43
N GLU A 87 -6.79 15.17 15.70
CA GLU A 87 -5.89 14.59 16.69
C GLU A 87 -5.66 13.10 16.44
N ASN A 88 -6.72 12.37 16.14
CA ASN A 88 -6.70 10.94 15.86
C ASN A 88 -7.33 10.63 14.49
N PRO A 89 -6.64 10.91 13.37
CA PRO A 89 -7.15 10.58 12.06
C PRO A 89 -7.20 9.06 11.84
N ARG A 90 -8.20 8.60 11.08
CA ARG A 90 -8.40 7.19 10.73
C ARG A 90 -7.65 6.87 9.44
N VAL A 91 -6.85 5.81 9.44
CA VAL A 91 -6.00 5.41 8.33
C VAL A 91 -6.26 3.95 7.94
N ILE A 92 -6.69 3.72 6.71
CA ILE A 92 -6.77 2.37 6.16
C ILE A 92 -5.36 1.86 5.87
N VAL A 93 -5.05 0.64 6.29
CA VAL A 93 -3.77 -0.01 5.99
C VAL A 93 -4.01 -1.40 5.41
N GLY A 94 -3.32 -1.71 4.32
CA GLY A 94 -3.32 -3.04 3.70
C GLY A 94 -1.94 -3.43 3.17
N HIS A 95 -1.80 -4.64 2.65
CA HIS A 95 -0.54 -5.12 2.06
C HIS A 95 -0.76 -6.11 0.92
N ASP A 96 0.22 -6.20 0.01
CA ASP A 96 0.30 -7.20 -1.05
C ASP A 96 0.85 -8.55 -0.55
N TYR A 97 0.85 -9.57 -1.42
CA TYR A 97 1.37 -10.90 -1.10
C TYR A 97 2.87 -11.02 -1.44
N ARG A 98 3.71 -10.52 -0.53
CA ARG A 98 5.15 -10.80 -0.52
C ARG A 98 5.55 -11.32 0.86
N SER A 99 6.60 -12.13 0.94
CA SER A 99 7.00 -12.82 2.19
C SER A 99 7.26 -11.88 3.37
N TYR A 100 7.61 -10.63 3.08
CA TYR A 100 7.94 -9.58 4.06
C TYR A 100 6.88 -8.48 4.19
N SER A 101 5.82 -8.44 3.38
CA SER A 101 4.86 -7.33 3.37
C SER A 101 4.10 -7.18 4.68
N GLU A 102 3.73 -8.29 5.35
CA GLU A 102 3.05 -8.25 6.66
C GLU A 102 3.96 -7.65 7.75
N GLU A 103 5.24 -8.02 7.76
CA GLU A 103 6.22 -7.46 8.71
C GLU A 103 6.43 -5.96 8.48
N ILE A 104 6.51 -5.54 7.22
CA ILE A 104 6.65 -4.13 6.83
C ILE A 104 5.39 -3.35 7.21
N LYS A 105 4.19 -3.89 6.96
CA LYS A 105 2.92 -3.31 7.39
C LYS A 105 2.90 -3.09 8.90
N SER A 106 3.34 -4.09 9.67
CA SER A 106 3.40 -4.00 11.13
C SER A 106 4.35 -2.89 11.60
N ALA A 107 5.51 -2.72 10.96
CA ALA A 107 6.43 -1.63 11.26
C ALA A 107 5.86 -0.25 10.89
N LEU A 108 5.17 -0.14 9.75
CA LEU A 108 4.50 1.08 9.31
C LEU A 108 3.39 1.48 10.29
N LYS A 109 2.51 0.53 10.67
CA LYS A 109 1.44 0.73 11.66
C LYS A 109 1.99 1.24 12.99
N LYS A 110 3.08 0.63 13.49
CA LYS A 110 3.73 1.09 14.72
C LYS A 110 4.14 2.56 14.66
N GLY A 111 4.65 3.00 13.53
CA GLY A 111 4.97 4.41 13.31
C GLY A 111 3.74 5.30 13.33
N LEU A 112 2.70 4.97 12.57
CA LEU A 112 1.44 5.70 12.49
C LEU A 112 0.75 5.81 13.85
N ILE A 113 0.61 4.71 14.58
CA ILE A 113 -0.02 4.66 15.92
C ILE A 113 0.71 5.58 16.90
N SER A 114 2.06 5.62 16.85
CA SER A 114 2.85 6.45 17.75
C SER A 114 2.69 7.96 17.54
N THR A 115 2.03 8.37 16.46
CA THR A 115 1.68 9.77 16.17
C THR A 115 0.23 10.11 16.49
N GLY A 116 -0.57 9.13 16.94
CA GLY A 116 -1.98 9.31 17.27
C GLY A 116 -2.96 8.82 16.19
N CYS A 117 -2.50 8.24 15.09
CA CYS A 117 -3.40 7.70 14.07
C CYS A 117 -4.12 6.44 14.55
N HIS A 118 -5.42 6.34 14.25
CA HIS A 118 -6.21 5.12 14.43
C HIS A 118 -6.17 4.30 13.14
N ILE A 119 -5.69 3.07 13.23
CA ILE A 119 -5.50 2.18 12.10
C ILE A 119 -6.71 1.27 11.93
N GLU A 120 -7.19 1.18 10.69
CA GLU A 120 -8.14 0.19 10.22
C GLU A 120 -7.42 -0.73 9.23
N ASP A 121 -7.01 -1.90 9.72
CA ASP A 121 -6.23 -2.87 8.95
C ASP A 121 -7.18 -3.78 8.16
N VAL A 122 -7.12 -3.69 6.83
CA VAL A 122 -7.92 -4.52 5.91
C VAL A 122 -7.17 -5.77 5.43
N GLY A 123 -5.98 -6.02 5.97
CA GLY A 123 -5.20 -7.23 5.72
C GLY A 123 -4.59 -7.31 4.32
N LEU A 124 -4.51 -8.56 3.80
CA LEU A 124 -4.06 -8.83 2.44
C LEU A 124 -5.03 -8.20 1.43
N SER A 125 -4.52 -7.32 0.57
CA SER A 125 -5.35 -6.40 -0.23
C SER A 125 -4.77 -6.15 -1.60
N LEU A 126 -5.63 -5.74 -2.52
CA LEU A 126 -5.26 -5.02 -3.72
C LEU A 126 -5.14 -3.52 -3.42
N SER A 127 -4.32 -2.78 -4.17
CA SER A 127 -4.25 -1.32 -4.07
C SER A 127 -5.62 -0.66 -4.26
N PRO A 128 -6.43 -0.99 -5.28
CA PRO A 128 -7.77 -0.42 -5.42
C PRO A 128 -8.71 -0.79 -4.26
N MET A 129 -8.55 -1.95 -3.62
CA MET A 129 -9.34 -2.31 -2.45
C MET A 129 -9.06 -1.40 -1.24
N VAL A 130 -7.80 -1.01 -1.03
CA VAL A 130 -7.43 -0.08 0.07
C VAL A 130 -8.04 1.29 -0.16
N TYR A 131 -8.03 1.80 -1.40
CA TYR A 131 -8.73 3.06 -1.73
C TYR A 131 -10.25 2.94 -1.63
N PHE A 132 -10.83 1.82 -2.04
CA PHE A 132 -12.26 1.54 -1.84
C PHE A 132 -12.62 1.54 -0.35
N ALA A 133 -11.78 0.94 0.50
CA ALA A 133 -11.97 0.92 1.94
C ALA A 133 -12.00 2.34 2.55
N GLN A 134 -11.20 3.28 2.03
CA GLN A 134 -11.21 4.65 2.48
C GLN A 134 -12.60 5.30 2.33
N PHE A 135 -13.27 5.04 1.21
CA PHE A 135 -14.61 5.55 0.97
C PHE A 135 -15.68 4.80 1.75
N ASN A 136 -15.60 3.48 1.76
CA ASN A 136 -16.61 2.62 2.39
C ASN A 136 -16.64 2.77 3.91
N LEU A 137 -15.47 2.93 4.55
CA LEU A 137 -15.32 3.09 5.98
C LEU A 137 -15.21 4.57 6.41
N ASP A 138 -15.29 5.51 5.48
CA ASP A 138 -15.16 6.96 5.71
C ASP A 138 -13.87 7.33 6.47
N ALA A 139 -12.74 6.77 6.04
CA ALA A 139 -11.44 7.04 6.64
C ALA A 139 -10.76 8.26 6.02
N ASP A 140 -9.85 8.88 6.76
CA ASP A 140 -9.18 10.13 6.37
C ASP A 140 -8.04 9.89 5.38
N ALA A 141 -7.30 8.79 5.54
CA ALA A 141 -6.08 8.51 4.81
C ALA A 141 -5.93 7.02 4.51
N VAL A 142 -4.97 6.70 3.63
CA VAL A 142 -4.63 5.30 3.27
C VAL A 142 -3.13 5.09 3.22
N ALA A 143 -2.71 3.84 3.48
CA ALA A 143 -1.36 3.38 3.27
C ALA A 143 -1.36 1.90 2.82
N MET A 144 -0.96 1.63 1.59
CA MET A 144 -0.85 0.29 1.02
C MET A 144 0.61 -0.12 0.92
N VAL A 145 0.99 -1.15 1.66
CA VAL A 145 2.34 -1.75 1.57
C VAL A 145 2.40 -2.64 0.34
N THR A 146 3.16 -2.22 -0.65
CA THR A 146 3.30 -2.93 -1.92
C THR A 146 4.54 -2.49 -2.68
N ALA A 147 5.10 -3.39 -3.48
CA ALA A 147 6.06 -3.03 -4.52
C ALA A 147 5.45 -3.10 -5.92
N SER A 148 4.09 -3.29 -6.04
CA SER A 148 3.38 -3.37 -7.32
C SER A 148 4.02 -4.44 -8.23
N HIS A 149 4.41 -4.08 -9.44
CA HIS A 149 5.04 -4.94 -10.44
C HIS A 149 6.55 -5.13 -10.28
N ASN A 150 7.19 -4.56 -9.24
CA ASN A 150 8.62 -4.75 -9.03
C ASN A 150 8.96 -6.21 -8.68
N GLU A 151 10.19 -6.61 -8.97
CA GLU A 151 10.74 -7.91 -8.60
C GLU A 151 10.78 -8.13 -7.09
N ASN A 152 10.98 -9.37 -6.66
CA ASN A 152 11.20 -9.69 -5.25
C ASN A 152 12.41 -8.94 -4.69
N GLY A 153 12.35 -8.63 -3.39
CA GLY A 153 13.31 -7.77 -2.70
C GLY A 153 12.88 -6.31 -2.65
N TRP A 154 12.00 -5.84 -3.54
CA TRP A 154 11.43 -4.50 -3.48
C TRP A 154 10.25 -4.42 -2.52
N THR A 155 10.16 -3.30 -1.83
CA THR A 155 8.99 -2.89 -1.03
C THR A 155 8.68 -1.43 -1.24
N GLY A 156 7.52 -0.99 -0.81
CA GLY A 156 7.12 0.40 -0.86
C GLY A 156 5.80 0.66 -0.17
N VAL A 157 5.36 1.89 -0.25
CA VAL A 157 4.06 2.31 0.26
C VAL A 157 3.41 3.24 -0.76
N LYS A 158 2.21 2.88 -1.21
CA LYS A 158 1.27 3.80 -1.88
C LYS A 158 0.42 4.44 -0.79
N MET A 159 0.23 5.75 -0.85
CA MET A 159 -0.40 6.47 0.25
C MET A 159 -1.22 7.67 -0.22
N GLY A 160 -2.17 8.07 0.61
CA GLY A 160 -2.99 9.25 0.40
C GLY A 160 -3.37 9.88 1.73
N ILE A 161 -3.17 11.20 1.85
CA ILE A 161 -3.50 11.98 3.05
C ILE A 161 -4.86 12.65 2.99
N LYS A 162 -5.55 12.53 1.86
CA LYS A 162 -6.90 13.04 1.63
C LYS A 162 -7.74 11.98 0.95
N LYS A 163 -9.03 12.03 1.17
CA LYS A 163 -9.98 11.10 0.58
C LYS A 163 -9.94 11.16 -0.95
N GLY A 164 -9.68 10.01 -1.57
CA GLY A 164 -9.67 9.84 -3.03
C GLY A 164 -8.44 10.42 -3.75
N LEU A 165 -7.43 10.90 -3.03
CA LEU A 165 -6.21 11.43 -3.63
C LEU A 165 -4.99 10.65 -3.16
N THR A 166 -4.15 10.23 -4.10
CA THR A 166 -2.81 9.72 -3.80
C THR A 166 -1.86 10.89 -3.52
N HIS A 167 -0.72 10.62 -2.92
CA HIS A 167 0.36 11.61 -2.81
C HIS A 167 0.78 12.09 -4.20
N ALA A 168 1.15 13.36 -4.28
CA ALA A 168 1.77 13.97 -5.44
C ALA A 168 3.11 14.62 -5.05
N GLY A 169 3.76 15.31 -5.98
CA GLY A 169 5.14 15.75 -5.80
C GLY A 169 5.40 16.57 -4.53
N ASP A 170 4.49 17.47 -4.15
CA ASP A 170 4.70 18.32 -2.97
C ASP A 170 4.42 17.59 -1.66
N GLU A 171 3.40 16.73 -1.61
CA GLU A 171 3.14 15.85 -0.47
C GLU A 171 4.30 14.87 -0.25
N MET A 172 4.90 14.33 -1.32
CA MET A 172 6.07 13.44 -1.20
C MET A 172 7.32 14.17 -0.73
N LYS A 173 7.57 15.41 -1.18
CA LYS A 173 8.66 16.26 -0.69
C LYS A 173 8.49 16.59 0.81
N GLU A 174 7.26 16.91 1.21
CA GLU A 174 6.92 17.16 2.61
C GLU A 174 7.16 15.92 3.47
N LEU A 175 6.63 14.75 3.07
CA LEU A 175 6.83 13.47 3.76
C LEU A 175 8.32 13.14 3.92
N LYS A 176 9.09 13.26 2.84
CA LYS A 176 10.55 13.08 2.84
C LYS A 176 11.21 13.98 3.87
N ASN A 177 10.88 15.28 3.87
CA ASN A 177 11.46 16.24 4.80
C ASN A 177 11.11 15.92 6.26
N ILE A 178 9.85 15.60 6.56
CA ILE A 178 9.41 15.21 7.91
C ILE A 178 10.16 13.95 8.37
N THR A 179 10.23 12.94 7.52
CA THR A 179 10.80 11.63 7.85
C THR A 179 12.31 11.70 8.08
N LEU A 180 13.07 12.31 7.15
CA LEU A 180 14.52 12.36 7.22
C LEU A 180 15.02 13.28 8.33
N ASN A 181 14.31 14.38 8.61
CA ASN A 181 14.64 15.29 9.71
C ASN A 181 13.99 14.89 11.04
N LYS A 182 13.28 13.75 11.10
CA LYS A 182 12.63 13.22 12.31
C LYS A 182 11.71 14.24 13.00
N LYS A 183 11.02 15.07 12.22
CA LYS A 183 10.09 16.09 12.72
C LYS A 183 8.72 15.47 13.03
N PHE A 184 8.68 14.51 13.95
CA PHE A 184 7.50 13.75 14.25
C PHE A 184 6.63 14.36 15.33
N THR A 185 5.32 14.32 15.16
CA THR A 185 4.37 14.51 16.26
C THR A 185 4.34 13.25 17.11
N ASN A 186 3.92 13.41 18.37
CA ASN A 186 3.64 12.29 19.27
C ASN A 186 2.14 12.20 19.50
N GLY A 187 1.64 11.01 19.77
CA GLY A 187 0.25 10.75 20.09
C GLY A 187 0.04 9.29 20.42
N GLU A 188 -1.16 8.96 20.89
CA GLU A 188 -1.57 7.60 21.18
C GLU A 188 -2.72 7.24 20.25
N GLY A 189 -2.43 6.39 19.28
CA GLY A 189 -3.41 5.78 18.38
C GLY A 189 -3.75 4.37 18.83
N ASN A 190 -4.64 3.75 18.08
CA ASN A 190 -5.00 2.34 18.25
C ASN A 190 -5.09 1.65 16.88
N GLU A 191 -5.33 0.35 16.88
CA GLU A 191 -5.61 -0.41 15.68
C GLU A 191 -6.84 -1.28 15.84
N LYS A 192 -7.53 -1.49 14.72
CA LYS A 192 -8.65 -2.41 14.58
C LYS A 192 -8.48 -3.20 13.30
N GLN A 193 -8.54 -4.53 13.39
CA GLN A 193 -8.66 -5.39 12.22
C GLN A 193 -10.09 -5.28 11.66
N ILE A 194 -10.20 -5.08 10.34
CA ILE A 194 -11.48 -5.07 9.64
C ILE A 194 -11.69 -6.46 9.01
N GLU A 195 -12.54 -7.24 9.65
CA GLU A 195 -12.84 -8.58 9.21
C GLU A 195 -13.64 -8.62 7.89
N ASN A 196 -13.40 -9.63 7.07
CA ASN A 196 -14.17 -9.92 5.85
C ASN A 196 -14.20 -8.80 4.79
N PHE A 197 -13.29 -7.81 4.85
CA PHE A 197 -13.33 -6.68 3.92
C PHE A 197 -13.07 -7.09 2.46
N GLN A 198 -12.30 -8.16 2.24
CA GLN A 198 -12.11 -8.75 0.92
C GLN A 198 -13.44 -9.19 0.29
N GLN A 199 -14.31 -9.80 1.07
CA GLN A 199 -15.62 -10.25 0.61
C GLN A 199 -16.54 -9.05 0.27
N ILE A 200 -16.56 -8.02 1.11
CA ILE A 200 -17.31 -6.77 0.86
C ILE A 200 -16.86 -6.14 -0.48
N TYR A 201 -15.55 -6.10 -0.73
CA TYR A 201 -15.00 -5.55 -1.98
C TYR A 201 -15.39 -6.40 -3.20
N LYS A 202 -15.29 -7.73 -3.11
CA LYS A 202 -15.69 -8.64 -4.19
C LYS A 202 -17.18 -8.51 -4.52
N GLU A 203 -18.03 -8.50 -3.51
CA GLU A 203 -19.49 -8.39 -3.66
C GLU A 203 -19.88 -7.06 -4.31
N ASP A 204 -19.31 -5.94 -3.87
CA ASP A 204 -19.55 -4.61 -4.47
C ASP A 204 -19.23 -4.60 -5.98
N LEU A 205 -18.10 -5.17 -6.38
CA LEU A 205 -17.72 -5.27 -7.78
C LEU A 205 -18.62 -6.21 -8.58
N ILE A 206 -19.00 -7.35 -8.02
CA ILE A 206 -19.86 -8.33 -8.67
C ILE A 206 -21.26 -7.77 -8.90
N ASP A 207 -21.83 -7.10 -7.91
CA ASP A 207 -23.21 -6.60 -8.00
C ASP A 207 -23.36 -5.44 -8.99
N LYS A 208 -22.33 -4.61 -9.13
CA LYS A 208 -22.33 -3.47 -10.05
C LYS A 208 -21.99 -3.81 -11.49
N ASN A 209 -21.44 -4.98 -11.79
CA ASN A 209 -20.81 -5.25 -13.08
C ASN A 209 -21.31 -6.53 -13.78
N LYS A 210 -22.56 -6.96 -13.59
CA LYS A 210 -23.10 -8.14 -14.27
C LYS A 210 -23.04 -8.01 -15.79
N ILE A 211 -22.45 -9.00 -16.47
CA ILE A 211 -22.39 -9.03 -17.93
C ILE A 211 -23.64 -9.66 -18.53
N LYS A 212 -24.01 -9.23 -19.75
CA LYS A 212 -25.25 -9.69 -20.42
C LYS A 212 -25.05 -10.90 -21.31
N ARG A 213 -23.81 -11.23 -21.69
CA ARG A 213 -23.49 -12.38 -22.50
C ARG A 213 -22.40 -13.22 -21.85
N LYS A 214 -22.36 -14.51 -22.15
CA LYS A 214 -21.29 -15.38 -21.67
C LYS A 214 -19.96 -14.97 -22.35
N ILE A 215 -18.92 -14.84 -21.55
CA ILE A 215 -17.55 -14.55 -22.00
C ILE A 215 -16.63 -15.58 -21.35
N LYS A 216 -15.83 -16.27 -22.18
CA LYS A 216 -14.75 -17.13 -21.70
C LYS A 216 -13.47 -16.30 -21.57
N ALA A 217 -12.98 -16.14 -20.35
CA ALA A 217 -11.83 -15.28 -20.04
C ALA A 217 -10.67 -16.07 -19.44
N VAL A 218 -9.46 -15.87 -19.96
CA VAL A 218 -8.23 -16.27 -19.29
C VAL A 218 -7.84 -15.18 -18.31
N VAL A 219 -7.51 -15.57 -17.08
CA VAL A 219 -7.11 -14.64 -15.98
C VAL A 219 -5.74 -15.05 -15.49
N ALA A 220 -4.74 -14.21 -15.69
CA ALA A 220 -3.37 -14.42 -15.26
C ALA A 220 -3.00 -13.44 -14.13
N CYS A 221 -2.45 -13.95 -13.03
CA CYS A 221 -2.10 -13.13 -11.87
C CYS A 221 -0.61 -13.25 -11.49
N GLY A 222 0.20 -14.01 -12.24
CA GLY A 222 1.63 -14.20 -11.96
C GLY A 222 1.93 -14.60 -10.52
N ASN A 223 1.04 -15.36 -9.90
CA ASN A 223 1.08 -15.77 -8.50
C ASN A 223 1.01 -14.61 -7.48
N GLY A 224 0.65 -13.39 -7.93
CA GLY A 224 0.48 -12.21 -7.10
C GLY A 224 -0.88 -12.13 -6.40
N THR A 225 -1.09 -11.05 -5.66
CA THR A 225 -2.28 -10.83 -4.81
C THR A 225 -3.60 -10.91 -5.58
N ALA A 226 -3.62 -10.49 -6.85
CA ALA A 226 -4.82 -10.52 -7.68
C ALA A 226 -5.43 -11.93 -7.85
N GLY A 227 -4.63 -12.99 -7.62
CA GLY A 227 -5.07 -14.37 -7.76
C GLY A 227 -6.23 -14.80 -6.86
N ILE A 228 -6.37 -14.19 -5.69
CA ILE A 228 -7.50 -14.46 -4.78
C ILE A 228 -8.70 -13.53 -4.97
N PHE A 229 -8.62 -12.61 -5.94
CA PHE A 229 -9.69 -11.64 -6.22
C PHE A 229 -10.24 -11.78 -7.64
N ALA A 230 -9.37 -11.65 -8.65
CA ALA A 230 -9.79 -11.53 -10.04
C ALA A 230 -10.60 -12.73 -10.57
N PRO A 231 -10.20 -13.99 -10.32
CA PRO A 231 -11.00 -15.14 -10.78
C PRO A 231 -12.42 -15.15 -10.20
N ASP A 232 -12.55 -14.91 -8.90
CA ASP A 232 -13.84 -14.92 -8.20
C ASP A 232 -14.76 -13.80 -8.70
N ILE A 233 -14.21 -12.59 -8.84
CA ILE A 233 -14.96 -11.41 -9.33
C ILE A 233 -15.44 -11.66 -10.76
N LEU A 234 -14.58 -12.15 -11.65
CA LEU A 234 -14.95 -12.42 -13.05
C LEU A 234 -15.98 -13.53 -13.18
N ARG A 235 -15.89 -14.61 -12.38
CA ARG A 235 -16.95 -15.62 -12.30
C ARG A 235 -18.25 -15.04 -11.76
N GLY A 236 -18.14 -14.23 -10.71
CA GLY A 236 -19.30 -13.57 -10.08
C GLY A 236 -20.06 -12.66 -11.01
N ILE A 237 -19.40 -11.96 -11.94
CA ILE A 237 -20.07 -11.12 -12.95
C ILE A 237 -20.63 -11.91 -14.15
N GLY A 238 -20.30 -13.21 -14.29
CA GLY A 238 -20.84 -14.10 -15.31
C GLY A 238 -19.84 -14.63 -16.34
N CYS A 239 -18.53 -14.46 -16.15
CA CYS A 239 -17.52 -15.04 -17.02
C CYS A 239 -17.31 -16.54 -16.75
N ASP A 240 -16.98 -17.29 -17.81
CA ASP A 240 -16.35 -18.60 -17.73
C ASP A 240 -14.83 -18.39 -17.63
N VAL A 241 -14.23 -18.69 -16.47
CA VAL A 241 -12.87 -18.27 -16.13
C VAL A 241 -11.88 -19.43 -16.20
N ILE A 242 -10.82 -19.25 -17.00
CA ILE A 242 -9.63 -20.09 -17.04
C ILE A 242 -8.53 -19.40 -16.26
N GLU A 243 -8.13 -20.00 -15.15
CA GLU A 243 -7.07 -19.46 -14.31
C GLU A 243 -5.68 -19.82 -14.84
N LEU A 244 -4.79 -18.83 -14.86
CA LEU A 244 -3.40 -18.97 -15.21
C LEU A 244 -2.53 -18.31 -14.11
N ASP A 245 -1.81 -19.15 -13.35
CA ASP A 245 -0.92 -18.71 -12.26
C ASP A 245 -1.62 -17.80 -11.23
N CYS A 246 -2.83 -18.21 -10.79
CA CYS A 246 -3.64 -17.49 -9.81
C CYS A 246 -3.40 -17.93 -8.36
N ASN A 247 -2.78 -19.10 -8.12
CA ASN A 247 -2.39 -19.48 -6.77
C ASN A 247 -1.32 -18.55 -6.21
N LEU A 248 -1.49 -18.14 -4.97
CA LEU A 248 -0.51 -17.25 -4.32
C LEU A 248 0.84 -17.97 -4.13
N ASP A 249 1.90 -17.38 -4.72
CA ASP A 249 3.28 -17.79 -4.50
C ASP A 249 4.19 -16.57 -4.58
N TRP A 250 4.65 -16.09 -3.41
CA TRP A 250 5.49 -14.90 -3.29
C TRP A 250 6.84 -15.03 -4.00
N SER A 251 7.27 -16.23 -4.42
CA SER A 251 8.50 -16.44 -5.18
C SER A 251 8.37 -16.04 -6.65
N PHE A 252 7.14 -15.92 -7.18
CA PHE A 252 6.83 -15.63 -8.58
C PHE A 252 7.59 -16.56 -9.55
N PRO A 253 7.36 -17.88 -9.48
CA PRO A 253 8.28 -18.88 -10.03
C PRO A 253 8.36 -18.90 -11.56
N LYS A 254 7.37 -18.38 -12.28
CA LYS A 254 7.34 -18.41 -13.75
C LYS A 254 7.73 -17.08 -14.37
N TYR A 255 7.17 -16.00 -13.87
CA TYR A 255 7.42 -14.63 -14.29
C TYR A 255 6.95 -13.67 -13.19
N ASN A 256 7.51 -12.48 -13.20
CA ASN A 256 7.04 -11.43 -12.28
C ASN A 256 5.59 -11.02 -12.64
N PRO A 257 4.68 -10.79 -11.68
CA PRO A 257 3.33 -10.31 -11.95
C PRO A 257 3.37 -8.88 -12.48
N ASN A 258 3.58 -8.76 -13.78
CA ASN A 258 3.65 -7.50 -14.51
C ASN A 258 2.99 -7.67 -15.88
N PRO A 259 1.84 -7.04 -16.15
CA PRO A 259 1.14 -7.15 -17.43
C PRO A 259 1.89 -6.54 -18.63
N GLU A 260 3.03 -5.88 -18.41
CA GLU A 260 3.96 -5.43 -19.46
C GLU A 260 5.08 -6.46 -19.74
N ASP A 261 5.20 -7.53 -18.95
CA ASP A 261 6.18 -8.58 -19.15
C ASP A 261 5.76 -9.49 -20.31
N LEU A 262 6.62 -9.59 -21.32
CA LEU A 262 6.36 -10.42 -22.52
C LEU A 262 6.14 -11.90 -22.17
N LYS A 263 6.77 -12.45 -21.13
CA LYS A 263 6.56 -13.83 -20.71
C LYS A 263 5.12 -14.03 -20.23
N MET A 264 4.60 -13.10 -19.43
CA MET A 264 3.22 -13.13 -18.96
C MET A 264 2.25 -12.97 -20.13
N LEU A 265 2.46 -11.99 -21.02
CA LEU A 265 1.61 -11.75 -22.19
C LEU A 265 1.59 -12.93 -23.15
N HIS A 266 2.75 -13.54 -23.43
CA HIS A 266 2.83 -14.74 -24.28
C HIS A 266 2.13 -15.95 -23.64
N ALA A 267 2.22 -16.12 -22.30
CA ALA A 267 1.52 -17.17 -21.60
C ALA A 267 -0.01 -16.99 -21.70
N ILE A 268 -0.49 -15.74 -21.54
CA ILE A 268 -1.91 -15.40 -21.73
C ILE A 268 -2.34 -15.69 -23.17
N ALA A 269 -1.61 -15.17 -24.16
CA ALA A 269 -1.93 -15.34 -25.58
C ALA A 269 -1.98 -16.81 -26.01
N LYS A 270 -1.06 -17.62 -25.51
CA LYS A 270 -1.06 -19.08 -25.73
C LYS A 270 -2.31 -19.71 -25.13
N THR A 271 -2.61 -19.44 -23.85
CA THR A 271 -3.75 -20.03 -23.15
C THR A 271 -5.09 -19.61 -23.77
N VAL A 272 -5.21 -18.35 -24.23
CA VAL A 272 -6.40 -17.87 -24.97
C VAL A 272 -6.63 -18.69 -26.22
N LYS A 273 -5.59 -18.92 -27.05
CA LYS A 273 -5.70 -19.69 -28.29
C LYS A 273 -6.03 -21.17 -28.04
N GLU A 274 -5.33 -21.80 -27.09
CA GLU A 274 -5.50 -23.23 -26.77
C GLU A 274 -6.90 -23.56 -26.23
N ASN A 275 -7.55 -22.58 -25.60
CA ASN A 275 -8.86 -22.75 -24.99
C ASN A 275 -9.99 -22.06 -25.76
N GLU A 276 -9.70 -21.45 -26.93
CA GLU A 276 -10.68 -20.68 -27.70
C GLU A 276 -11.39 -19.63 -26.80
N ALA A 277 -10.61 -18.92 -25.96
CA ALA A 277 -11.17 -17.92 -25.07
C ALA A 277 -11.45 -16.60 -25.82
N ASP A 278 -12.46 -15.87 -25.36
CA ASP A 278 -12.84 -14.58 -25.96
C ASP A 278 -11.82 -13.48 -25.66
N ILE A 279 -11.16 -13.56 -24.48
CA ILE A 279 -10.26 -12.51 -23.97
C ILE A 279 -9.31 -13.07 -22.92
N GLY A 280 -8.14 -12.45 -22.77
CA GLY A 280 -7.19 -12.70 -21.70
C GLY A 280 -6.89 -11.44 -20.90
N PHE A 281 -6.82 -11.56 -19.57
CA PHE A 281 -6.44 -10.51 -18.65
C PHE A 281 -5.18 -10.90 -17.87
N GLY A 282 -4.24 -9.96 -17.72
CA GLY A 282 -3.09 -10.08 -16.84
C GLY A 282 -3.10 -8.98 -15.80
N PHE A 283 -2.91 -9.31 -14.52
CA PHE A 283 -2.88 -8.35 -13.43
C PHE A 283 -1.48 -8.27 -12.80
N ASP A 284 -1.10 -7.07 -12.33
CA ASP A 284 0.15 -6.91 -11.59
C ASP A 284 0.03 -7.33 -10.12
N GLY A 285 1.15 -7.25 -9.41
CA GLY A 285 1.28 -7.83 -8.07
C GLY A 285 0.28 -7.31 -7.02
N ASP A 286 -0.19 -6.08 -7.15
CA ASP A 286 -1.19 -5.46 -6.28
C ASP A 286 -2.50 -5.08 -6.99
N GLY A 287 -2.65 -5.54 -8.24
CA GLY A 287 -3.92 -5.54 -8.98
C GLY A 287 -4.45 -4.17 -9.40
N ASP A 288 -3.58 -3.16 -9.55
CA ASP A 288 -3.99 -1.85 -10.04
C ASP A 288 -3.68 -1.63 -11.53
N ARG A 289 -3.02 -2.61 -12.17
CA ARG A 289 -2.73 -2.62 -13.61
C ARG A 289 -3.33 -3.85 -14.27
N VAL A 290 -3.77 -3.67 -15.52
CA VAL A 290 -4.30 -4.75 -16.34
C VAL A 290 -3.69 -4.73 -17.73
N GLY A 291 -3.21 -5.89 -18.20
CA GLY A 291 -2.90 -6.17 -19.60
C GLY A 291 -4.04 -6.96 -20.23
N VAL A 292 -4.30 -6.73 -21.50
CA VAL A 292 -5.40 -7.36 -22.23
C VAL A 292 -4.91 -8.00 -23.50
N VAL A 293 -5.38 -9.23 -23.77
CA VAL A 293 -5.09 -9.99 -24.98
C VAL A 293 -6.42 -10.36 -25.64
N ASP A 294 -6.54 -10.14 -26.95
CA ASP A 294 -7.74 -10.49 -27.70
C ASP A 294 -7.86 -12.01 -27.96
N ASN A 295 -8.98 -12.44 -28.54
CA ASN A 295 -9.26 -13.85 -28.87
C ASN A 295 -8.33 -14.44 -29.92
N LYS A 296 -7.51 -13.64 -30.61
CA LYS A 296 -6.48 -14.08 -31.55
C LYS A 296 -5.08 -14.15 -30.91
N GLY A 297 -4.98 -13.78 -29.63
CA GLY A 297 -3.72 -13.72 -28.91
C GLY A 297 -2.90 -12.46 -29.17
N ASN A 298 -3.52 -11.38 -29.67
CA ASN A 298 -2.86 -10.10 -29.84
C ASN A 298 -3.02 -9.24 -28.57
N GLU A 299 -1.93 -8.60 -28.15
CA GLU A 299 -1.97 -7.61 -27.08
C GLU A 299 -2.78 -6.38 -27.50
N ILE A 300 -3.63 -5.87 -26.62
CA ILE A 300 -4.31 -4.60 -26.76
C ILE A 300 -3.65 -3.62 -25.81
N PHE A 301 -2.92 -2.64 -26.35
CA PHE A 301 -2.20 -1.66 -25.55
C PHE A 301 -3.12 -0.87 -24.60
N SER A 302 -2.62 -0.56 -23.41
CA SER A 302 -3.38 0.04 -22.31
C SER A 302 -4.05 1.36 -22.69
N ASP A 303 -3.43 2.19 -23.51
CA ASP A 303 -4.00 3.44 -24.00
C ASP A 303 -5.24 3.23 -24.90
N LYS A 304 -5.27 2.13 -25.67
CA LYS A 304 -6.46 1.73 -26.46
C LYS A 304 -7.56 1.18 -25.55
N ILE A 305 -7.20 0.43 -24.51
CA ILE A 305 -8.18 0.00 -23.49
C ILE A 305 -8.78 1.22 -22.80
N GLY A 306 -7.97 2.20 -22.40
CA GLY A 306 -8.43 3.46 -21.87
C GLY A 306 -9.40 4.18 -22.82
N LEU A 307 -9.13 4.20 -24.12
CA LEU A 307 -10.03 4.78 -25.12
C LEU A 307 -11.37 4.02 -25.20
N LEU A 308 -11.36 2.68 -25.15
CA LEU A 308 -12.60 1.88 -25.13
C LEU A 308 -13.45 2.18 -23.90
N ILE A 309 -12.82 2.31 -22.73
CA ILE A 309 -13.49 2.69 -21.48
C ILE A 309 -14.05 4.12 -21.61
N ALA A 310 -13.28 5.06 -22.12
CA ALA A 310 -13.73 6.44 -22.34
C ALA A 310 -14.96 6.52 -23.26
N ARG A 311 -14.98 5.74 -24.35
CA ARG A 311 -16.16 5.62 -25.24
C ARG A 311 -17.40 5.15 -24.49
N ASP A 312 -17.25 4.17 -23.63
CA ASP A 312 -18.40 3.62 -22.88
C ASP A 312 -18.89 4.59 -21.83
N LEU A 313 -17.99 5.18 -21.06
CA LEU A 313 -18.32 6.22 -20.07
C LEU A 313 -18.99 7.44 -20.70
N SER A 314 -18.52 7.89 -21.86
CA SER A 314 -19.05 9.06 -22.54
C SER A 314 -20.52 8.94 -22.96
N LYS A 315 -21.02 7.72 -23.13
CA LYS A 315 -22.46 7.48 -23.46
C LYS A 315 -23.39 7.97 -22.35
N ASN A 316 -22.96 7.77 -21.08
CA ASN A 316 -23.74 8.15 -19.91
C ASN A 316 -23.28 9.47 -19.28
N HIS A 317 -22.07 9.94 -19.63
CA HIS A 317 -21.43 11.14 -19.10
C HIS A 317 -20.95 12.03 -20.24
N LYS A 318 -21.89 12.70 -20.93
CA LYS A 318 -21.55 13.66 -21.97
C LYS A 318 -20.84 14.90 -21.40
N ASN A 319 -20.04 15.57 -22.23
CA ASN A 319 -19.23 16.74 -21.85
C ASN A 319 -18.14 16.40 -20.81
N SER A 320 -17.72 15.13 -20.71
CA SER A 320 -16.66 14.73 -19.80
C SER A 320 -15.28 15.12 -20.32
N LYS A 321 -14.34 15.35 -19.37
CA LYS A 321 -12.93 15.57 -19.68
C LYS A 321 -12.13 14.33 -19.31
N PHE A 322 -11.36 13.83 -20.27
CA PHE A 322 -10.47 12.70 -20.09
C PHE A 322 -9.01 13.18 -20.04
N VAL A 323 -8.31 12.88 -18.95
CA VAL A 323 -6.88 13.17 -18.83
C VAL A 323 -6.12 11.91 -19.22
N VAL A 324 -5.23 12.02 -20.20
CA VAL A 324 -4.39 10.93 -20.70
C VAL A 324 -2.91 11.30 -20.61
N ASP A 325 -2.05 10.29 -20.47
CA ASP A 325 -0.60 10.48 -20.47
C ASP A 325 -0.13 10.96 -21.85
N VAL A 326 0.92 11.75 -21.90
CA VAL A 326 1.53 12.26 -23.13
C VAL A 326 1.99 11.16 -24.10
N LYS A 327 2.24 9.95 -23.61
CA LYS A 327 2.59 8.77 -24.39
C LYS A 327 1.39 8.02 -24.95
N SER A 328 0.18 8.38 -24.54
CA SER A 328 -1.05 7.74 -25.00
C SER A 328 -1.32 8.04 -26.47
N THR A 329 -2.10 7.15 -27.09
CA THR A 329 -2.48 7.32 -28.50
C THR A 329 -3.20 8.64 -28.78
N GLY A 330 -2.84 9.30 -29.89
CA GLY A 330 -3.56 10.50 -30.37
C GLY A 330 -4.98 10.22 -30.89
N LEU A 331 -5.47 8.98 -30.76
CA LEU A 331 -6.84 8.63 -31.18
C LEU A 331 -7.93 9.28 -30.30
N TYR A 332 -7.64 9.62 -29.06
CA TYR A 332 -8.62 10.25 -28.16
C TYR A 332 -9.26 11.52 -28.76
N SER A 333 -8.44 12.42 -29.27
CA SER A 333 -8.91 13.68 -29.86
C SER A 333 -9.58 13.51 -31.24
N LYS A 334 -9.48 12.33 -31.86
CA LYS A 334 -10.05 12.02 -33.18
C LYS A 334 -11.19 11.01 -33.11
N ASP A 335 -11.53 10.55 -31.91
CA ASP A 335 -12.54 9.51 -31.72
C ASP A 335 -13.95 10.06 -31.95
N LYS A 336 -14.68 9.48 -32.91
CA LYS A 336 -16.01 9.94 -33.30
C LYS A 336 -17.00 9.92 -32.13
N ILE A 337 -16.97 8.87 -31.30
CA ILE A 337 -17.92 8.73 -30.18
C ILE A 337 -17.64 9.80 -29.11
N LEU A 338 -16.37 10.06 -28.80
CA LEU A 338 -16.01 11.12 -27.85
C LEU A 338 -16.39 12.50 -28.38
N ILE A 339 -16.17 12.77 -29.67
CA ILE A 339 -16.52 14.03 -30.33
C ILE A 339 -18.07 14.21 -30.31
N GLU A 340 -18.83 13.18 -30.72
CA GLU A 340 -20.31 13.22 -30.72
C GLU A 340 -20.91 13.42 -29.31
N ASN A 341 -20.21 12.93 -28.28
CA ASN A 341 -20.60 13.16 -26.89
C ASN A 341 -20.01 14.45 -26.28
N ASN A 342 -19.38 15.30 -27.10
CA ASN A 342 -18.76 16.56 -26.70
C ASN A 342 -17.76 16.41 -25.54
N CYS A 343 -16.91 15.35 -25.59
CA CYS A 343 -15.86 15.09 -24.60
C CYS A 343 -14.52 15.69 -25.03
N GLU A 344 -13.75 16.13 -24.03
CA GLU A 344 -12.42 16.74 -24.22
C GLU A 344 -11.32 15.83 -23.66
#